data_f2632433afa9c7c48b5d584767fd2bf5
#
_entry.id   f2632433afa9c7c48b5d584767fd2bf5
#
_cell.length_a   1.000
_cell.length_b   1.000
_cell.length_c   1.000
_cell.angle_alpha   90.00
_cell.angle_beta   90.00
_cell.angle_gamma   90.00
#
_symmetry.space_group_name_H-M   'P 1'
#
loop_
_entity.id
_entity.type
_entity.pdbx_description
1 polymer ?
#
loop_
_entity_poly.entity_id
_entity_poly.type
_entity_poly.pdbx_seq_one_letter_code
_entity_poly.pdbx_strand_id
1 'polypeptide(L)'
;MGNTYDLLDEKLTTWMKAQPVFFVSTAPLSPEGSINCSPKGNRDEFAVLGPHTVAYLDQTGSGAETIAHLRENGRIVVMFCAFEGPPRIVRLHGIGRVVPAGSADFDTFGSAFPRSRGVGVRSVIVVEVTRVSDSCGYGVPLMSFREHRPTMDQWSTRKGPEGIREYWREKNQTSIDNLRALDLPSGEAYEA
;
A
#
# COMPACT_ATOMS: atom_id res chain seq x y z
N MET A 1 -28.09 -2.56 0.06
CA MET A 1 -27.37 -2.17 -1.17
C MET A 1 -26.25 -1.23 -0.77
N GLY A 2 -25.10 -1.33 -1.40
CA GLY A 2 -23.99 -0.42 -1.13
C GLY A 2 -24.19 0.95 -1.75
N ASN A 3 -23.57 1.97 -1.17
CA ASN A 3 -23.57 3.33 -1.70
C ASN A 3 -22.32 3.57 -2.55
N THR A 4 -22.42 4.53 -3.46
CA THR A 4 -21.28 5.12 -4.17
C THR A 4 -21.13 6.55 -3.70
N TYR A 5 -19.90 7.01 -3.55
CA TYR A 5 -19.56 8.36 -3.06
C TYR A 5 -18.80 9.10 -4.16
N ASP A 6 -19.11 10.36 -4.34
CA ASP A 6 -18.42 11.20 -5.34
C ASP A 6 -17.02 11.60 -4.90
N LEU A 7 -16.77 11.67 -3.58
CA LEU A 7 -15.49 12.09 -3.02
C LEU A 7 -15.24 11.42 -1.66
N LEU A 8 -14.00 11.53 -1.19
CA LEU A 8 -13.55 11.13 0.14
C LEU A 8 -13.83 12.28 1.13
N ASP A 9 -15.01 12.26 1.73
CA ASP A 9 -15.38 13.25 2.75
C ASP A 9 -14.66 12.98 4.09
N GLU A 10 -14.80 13.93 5.03
CA GLU A 10 -14.16 13.83 6.36
C GLU A 10 -14.66 12.60 7.15
N LYS A 11 -15.96 12.29 7.06
CA LYS A 11 -16.55 11.15 7.76
C LYS A 11 -16.00 9.81 7.26
N LEU A 12 -15.89 9.66 5.95
CA LEU A 12 -15.34 8.48 5.32
C LEU A 12 -13.83 8.35 5.61
N THR A 13 -13.11 9.46 5.50
CA THR A 13 -11.68 9.56 5.83
C THR A 13 -11.39 9.13 7.26
N THR A 14 -12.14 9.67 8.22
CA THR A 14 -12.01 9.32 9.65
C THR A 14 -12.30 7.84 9.88
N TRP A 15 -13.34 7.30 9.24
CA TRP A 15 -13.69 5.89 9.35
C TRP A 15 -12.58 4.98 8.79
N MET A 16 -12.03 5.29 7.61
CA MET A 16 -10.94 4.50 6.99
C MET A 16 -9.68 4.52 7.86
N LYS A 17 -9.28 5.70 8.36
CA LYS A 17 -8.10 5.86 9.22
C LYS A 17 -8.24 5.12 10.56
N ALA A 18 -9.45 4.87 11.03
CA ALA A 18 -9.70 4.10 12.24
C ALA A 18 -9.47 2.59 12.06
N GLN A 19 -9.46 2.08 10.81
CA GLN A 19 -9.26 0.64 10.57
C GLN A 19 -7.78 0.27 10.79
N PRO A 20 -7.50 -0.82 11.54
CA PRO A 20 -6.12 -1.23 11.84
C PRO A 20 -5.42 -1.92 10.67
N VAL A 21 -6.17 -2.36 9.67
CA VAL A 21 -5.68 -3.05 8.48
C VAL A 21 -6.51 -2.65 7.26
N PHE A 22 -5.86 -2.56 6.13
CA PHE A 22 -6.50 -2.48 4.81
C PHE A 22 -5.89 -3.50 3.85
N PHE A 23 -6.57 -3.78 2.77
CA PHE A 23 -6.15 -4.74 1.77
C PHE A 23 -5.91 -4.02 0.44
N VAL A 24 -4.86 -4.41 -0.24
CA VAL A 24 -4.52 -3.89 -1.57
C VAL A 24 -4.59 -5.04 -2.55
N SER A 25 -5.38 -4.87 -3.60
CA SER A 25 -5.48 -5.85 -4.69
C SER A 25 -5.09 -5.20 -6.00
N THR A 26 -4.26 -5.91 -6.75
CA THR A 26 -3.79 -5.55 -8.09
C THR A 26 -3.77 -6.80 -8.97
N ALA A 27 -3.80 -6.61 -10.29
CA ALA A 27 -3.72 -7.71 -11.23
C ALA A 27 -2.87 -7.30 -12.44
N PRO A 28 -2.13 -8.23 -13.05
CA PRO A 28 -1.43 -7.98 -14.31
C PRO A 28 -2.43 -7.85 -15.47
N LEU A 29 -1.95 -7.47 -16.65
CA LEU A 29 -2.76 -7.44 -17.87
C LEU A 29 -3.02 -8.84 -18.42
N SER A 30 -2.05 -9.74 -18.27
CA SER A 30 -2.20 -11.13 -18.71
C SER A 30 -3.35 -11.82 -17.98
N PRO A 31 -4.28 -12.48 -18.68
CA PRO A 31 -5.33 -13.25 -18.04
C PRO A 31 -4.81 -14.49 -17.29
N GLU A 32 -3.61 -14.93 -17.59
CA GLU A 32 -2.92 -16.07 -16.94
C GLU A 32 -2.04 -15.62 -15.77
N GLY A 33 -1.88 -14.30 -15.57
CA GLY A 33 -1.05 -13.76 -14.51
C GLY A 33 -1.73 -13.81 -13.14
N SER A 34 -0.92 -13.75 -12.10
CA SER A 34 -1.33 -13.96 -10.72
C SER A 34 -1.93 -12.69 -10.11
N ILE A 35 -3.15 -12.80 -9.59
CA ILE A 35 -3.80 -11.70 -8.85
C ILE A 35 -3.12 -11.55 -7.49
N ASN A 36 -2.73 -10.33 -7.15
CA ASN A 36 -2.21 -9.98 -5.86
C ASN A 36 -3.30 -9.49 -4.91
N CYS A 37 -3.28 -9.96 -3.67
CA CYS A 37 -4.09 -9.44 -2.58
C CYS A 37 -3.23 -9.41 -1.30
N SER A 38 -2.86 -8.21 -0.83
CA SER A 38 -1.95 -8.03 0.28
C SER A 38 -2.59 -7.25 1.42
N PRO A 39 -2.56 -7.75 2.67
CA PRO A 39 -2.89 -6.94 3.83
C PRO A 39 -1.80 -5.90 4.07
N LYS A 40 -2.20 -4.70 4.44
CA LYS A 40 -1.35 -3.59 4.86
C LYS A 40 -1.80 -3.12 6.24
N GLY A 41 -0.87 -2.97 7.16
CA GLY A 41 -1.14 -2.56 8.53
C GLY A 41 -0.42 -1.28 8.89
N ASN A 42 -0.54 -0.92 10.17
CA ASN A 42 -0.16 0.34 10.81
C ASN A 42 -1.03 1.53 10.36
N ARG A 43 -1.61 2.22 11.36
CA ARG A 43 -2.55 3.33 11.10
C ARG A 43 -1.90 4.54 10.45
N ASP A 44 -0.61 4.73 10.72
CA ASP A 44 0.22 5.81 10.21
C ASP A 44 0.81 5.54 8.81
N GLU A 45 0.47 4.42 8.21
CA GLU A 45 0.90 4.05 6.85
C GLU A 45 -0.15 4.32 5.77
N PHE A 46 -1.32 4.87 6.11
CA PHE A 46 -2.35 5.29 5.15
C PHE A 46 -2.69 6.77 5.31
N ALA A 47 -2.78 7.50 4.21
CA ALA A 47 -3.12 8.91 4.16
C ALA A 47 -4.17 9.21 3.08
N VAL A 48 -5.08 10.15 3.37
CA VAL A 48 -5.94 10.79 2.38
C VAL A 48 -5.31 12.14 2.06
N LEU A 49 -4.89 12.33 0.82
CA LEU A 49 -4.17 13.50 0.35
C LEU A 49 -5.10 14.55 -0.30
N GLY A 50 -6.29 14.14 -0.65
CA GLY A 50 -7.28 14.99 -1.29
C GLY A 50 -8.62 14.27 -1.49
N PRO A 51 -9.62 14.95 -2.06
CA PRO A 51 -10.97 14.37 -2.22
C PRO A 51 -11.01 13.13 -3.12
N HIS A 52 -10.01 12.94 -3.97
CA HIS A 52 -9.88 11.81 -4.89
C HIS A 52 -8.50 11.16 -4.84
N THR A 53 -7.67 11.47 -3.86
CA THR A 53 -6.30 10.95 -3.81
C THR A 53 -6.00 10.37 -2.45
N VAL A 54 -5.55 9.12 -2.43
CA VAL A 54 -5.01 8.47 -1.24
C VAL A 54 -3.59 8.00 -1.48
N ALA A 55 -2.88 7.76 -0.40
CA ALA A 55 -1.56 7.15 -0.48
C ALA A 55 -1.33 6.19 0.69
N TYR A 56 -0.40 5.26 0.50
CA TYR A 56 0.09 4.45 1.60
C TYR A 56 1.59 4.19 1.48
N LEU A 57 2.22 4.01 2.64
CA LEU A 57 3.62 3.69 2.75
C LEU A 57 3.83 2.21 2.43
N ASP A 58 4.66 1.91 1.43
CA ASP A 58 4.95 0.55 1.04
C ASP A 58 6.26 0.08 1.68
N GLN A 59 6.13 -0.92 2.55
CA GLN A 59 7.24 -1.52 3.27
C GLN A 59 7.85 -2.67 2.47
N THR A 60 9.13 -2.93 2.71
CA THR A 60 9.82 -4.09 2.15
C THR A 60 9.11 -5.39 2.52
N GLY A 61 8.80 -6.19 1.53
CA GLY A 61 8.20 -7.51 1.66
C GLY A 61 8.89 -8.51 0.72
N SER A 62 8.51 -9.78 0.81
CA SER A 62 9.07 -10.84 -0.05
C SER A 62 8.65 -10.71 -1.51
N GLY A 63 7.50 -10.07 -1.77
CA GLY A 63 6.99 -9.85 -3.12
C GLY A 63 6.99 -8.37 -3.52
N ALA A 64 6.89 -8.13 -4.81
CA ALA A 64 6.81 -6.81 -5.42
C ALA A 64 5.66 -6.68 -6.44
N GLU A 65 4.65 -7.54 -6.32
CA GLU A 65 3.53 -7.67 -7.25
C GLU A 65 2.78 -6.35 -7.43
N THR A 66 2.47 -5.65 -6.33
CA THR A 66 1.80 -4.34 -6.40
C THR A 66 2.60 -3.36 -7.26
N ILE A 67 3.91 -3.25 -7.04
CA ILE A 67 4.78 -2.33 -7.80
C ILE A 67 4.77 -2.73 -9.28
N ALA A 68 4.96 -4.02 -9.58
CA ALA A 68 5.00 -4.54 -10.94
C ALA A 68 3.69 -4.27 -11.70
N HIS A 69 2.54 -4.60 -11.10
CA HIS A 69 1.22 -4.40 -11.69
C HIS A 69 0.89 -2.91 -11.91
N LEU A 70 1.27 -2.04 -10.94
CA LEU A 70 1.06 -0.61 -11.10
C LEU A 70 1.92 -0.02 -12.22
N ARG A 71 3.13 -0.52 -12.41
CA ARG A 71 3.98 -0.12 -13.55
C ARG A 71 3.43 -0.55 -14.88
N GLU A 72 2.78 -1.72 -14.92
CA GLU A 72 2.20 -2.26 -16.15
C GLU A 72 0.89 -1.57 -16.54
N ASN A 73 -0.04 -1.38 -15.59
CA ASN A 73 -1.39 -0.95 -15.91
C ASN A 73 -2.05 0.01 -14.90
N GLY A 74 -1.48 0.22 -13.73
CA GLY A 74 -1.96 1.15 -12.70
C GLY A 74 -3.21 0.70 -11.94
N ARG A 75 -3.91 -0.37 -12.33
CA ARG A 75 -5.19 -0.77 -11.71
C ARG A 75 -5.00 -1.25 -10.27
N ILE A 76 -5.77 -0.67 -9.35
CA ILE A 76 -5.67 -0.97 -7.92
C ILE A 76 -7.02 -0.86 -7.22
N VAL A 77 -7.22 -1.69 -6.22
CA VAL A 77 -8.30 -1.56 -5.24
C VAL A 77 -7.68 -1.52 -3.85
N VAL A 78 -8.08 -0.52 -3.06
CA VAL A 78 -7.79 -0.46 -1.63
C VAL A 78 -9.09 -0.72 -0.88
N MET A 79 -9.11 -1.74 -0.01
CA MET A 79 -10.31 -2.18 0.70
C MET A 79 -10.12 -2.11 2.21
N PHE A 80 -11.10 -1.54 2.89
CA PHE A 80 -11.21 -1.47 4.34
C PHE A 80 -12.40 -2.28 4.82
N CYS A 81 -12.26 -2.98 5.96
CA CYS A 81 -13.32 -3.72 6.60
C CYS A 81 -13.48 -3.28 8.06
N ALA A 82 -14.72 -3.12 8.52
CA ALA A 82 -15.00 -2.94 9.94
C ALA A 82 -14.90 -4.29 10.65
N PHE A 83 -13.86 -4.51 11.44
CA PHE A 83 -13.75 -5.67 12.34
C PHE A 83 -14.37 -5.39 13.71
N GLU A 84 -14.63 -4.13 14.05
CA GLU A 84 -15.31 -3.68 15.26
C GLU A 84 -16.44 -2.70 14.87
N GLY A 85 -17.47 -2.61 15.75
CA GLY A 85 -18.60 -1.73 15.53
C GLY A 85 -19.56 -2.18 14.40
N PRO A 86 -20.30 -1.26 13.78
CA PRO A 86 -21.23 -1.59 12.71
C PRO A 86 -20.55 -2.17 11.48
N PRO A 87 -21.07 -3.24 10.88
CA PRO A 87 -20.44 -3.90 9.73
C PRO A 87 -20.42 -2.97 8.51
N ARG A 88 -19.25 -2.84 7.90
CA ARG A 88 -19.04 -2.04 6.70
C ARG A 88 -17.79 -2.46 5.97
N ILE A 89 -17.86 -2.47 4.63
CA ILE A 89 -16.69 -2.57 3.76
C ILE A 89 -16.67 -1.32 2.88
N VAL A 90 -15.50 -0.69 2.75
CA VAL A 90 -15.27 0.42 1.81
C VAL A 90 -14.21 -0.02 0.80
N ARG A 91 -14.46 0.27 -0.49
CA ARG A 91 -13.51 0.01 -1.57
C ARG A 91 -13.22 1.30 -2.33
N LEU A 92 -11.94 1.54 -2.52
CA LEU A 92 -11.40 2.61 -3.35
C LEU A 92 -10.82 1.94 -4.61
N HIS A 93 -11.50 2.08 -5.74
CA HIS A 93 -10.96 1.67 -7.04
C HIS A 93 -10.24 2.86 -7.67
N GLY A 94 -9.13 2.63 -8.31
CA GLY A 94 -8.38 3.74 -8.89
C GLY A 94 -7.19 3.32 -9.75
N ILE A 95 -6.41 4.32 -10.10
CA ILE A 95 -5.13 4.19 -10.79
C ILE A 95 -4.03 4.54 -9.81
N GLY A 96 -3.18 3.58 -9.53
CA GLY A 96 -2.04 3.73 -8.63
C GLY A 96 -0.75 4.01 -9.39
N ARG A 97 0.15 4.75 -8.75
CA ARG A 97 1.53 4.92 -9.19
C ARG A 97 2.50 4.71 -8.05
N VAL A 98 3.68 4.25 -8.39
CA VAL A 98 4.77 4.01 -7.44
C VAL A 98 5.66 5.23 -7.38
N VAL A 99 5.94 5.71 -6.18
CA VAL A 99 6.93 6.76 -5.88
C VAL A 99 8.06 6.11 -5.08
N PRO A 100 9.17 5.70 -5.73
CA PRO A 100 10.24 4.99 -5.05
C PRO A 100 10.93 5.85 -3.99
N ALA A 101 11.38 5.23 -2.90
CA ALA A 101 12.24 5.89 -1.93
C ALA A 101 13.50 6.42 -2.62
N GLY A 102 13.88 7.67 -2.32
CA GLY A 102 15.01 8.36 -2.96
C GLY A 102 14.70 9.00 -4.32
N SER A 103 13.48 8.88 -4.86
CA SER A 103 13.07 9.66 -6.04
C SER A 103 12.79 11.12 -5.67
N ALA A 104 12.85 12.03 -6.66
CA ALA A 104 12.62 13.47 -6.46
C ALA A 104 11.24 13.78 -5.81
N ASP A 105 10.22 12.99 -6.15
CA ASP A 105 8.85 13.19 -5.62
C ASP A 105 8.65 12.54 -4.24
N PHE A 106 9.60 11.72 -3.77
CA PHE A 106 9.39 10.93 -2.56
C PHE A 106 9.11 11.80 -1.33
N ASP A 107 9.84 12.89 -1.14
CA ASP A 107 9.68 13.78 0.00
C ASP A 107 8.31 14.48 0.01
N THR A 108 7.79 14.81 -1.17
CA THR A 108 6.45 15.42 -1.30
C THR A 108 5.37 14.50 -0.75
N PHE A 109 5.35 13.24 -1.17
CA PHE A 109 4.33 12.27 -0.73
C PHE A 109 4.67 11.62 0.61
N GLY A 110 5.95 11.39 0.86
CA GLY A 110 6.46 10.83 2.12
C GLY A 110 6.19 11.70 3.33
N SER A 111 6.09 13.03 3.16
CA SER A 111 5.77 13.97 4.24
C SER A 111 4.43 13.68 4.94
N ALA A 112 3.51 12.98 4.28
CA ALA A 112 2.25 12.53 4.86
C ALA A 112 2.41 11.39 5.88
N PHE A 113 3.60 10.79 5.98
CA PHE A 113 3.85 9.59 6.78
C PHE A 113 4.99 9.82 7.79
N PRO A 114 4.71 9.74 9.10
CA PRO A 114 5.75 9.91 10.14
C PRO A 114 6.91 8.93 10.00
N ARG A 115 6.65 7.76 9.39
CA ARG A 115 7.61 6.66 9.23
C ARG A 115 8.29 6.59 7.86
N SER A 116 8.13 7.61 7.00
CA SER A 116 8.66 7.61 5.62
C SER A 116 10.19 7.43 5.53
N ARG A 117 10.92 7.78 6.58
CA ARG A 117 12.39 7.60 6.68
C ARG A 117 12.82 6.26 7.29
N GLY A 118 11.88 5.33 7.51
CA GLY A 118 12.19 4.00 8.03
C GLY A 118 13.05 3.17 7.06
N VAL A 119 14.02 2.44 7.58
CA VAL A 119 14.98 1.62 6.79
C VAL A 119 14.27 0.65 5.84
N GLY A 120 13.10 0.13 6.23
CA GLY A 120 12.31 -0.81 5.42
C GLY A 120 11.40 -0.16 4.37
N VAL A 121 11.32 1.15 4.32
CA VAL A 121 10.44 1.85 3.39
C VAL A 121 10.99 1.74 1.97
N ARG A 122 10.14 1.23 1.07
CA ARG A 122 10.49 0.94 -0.33
C ARG A 122 9.95 1.99 -1.30
N SER A 123 8.72 2.43 -1.05
CA SER A 123 8.04 3.43 -1.87
C SER A 123 6.84 4.03 -1.13
N VAL A 124 6.26 5.07 -1.71
CA VAL A 124 4.88 5.50 -1.46
C VAL A 124 4.05 5.08 -2.66
N ILE A 125 2.93 4.41 -2.42
CA ILE A 125 1.94 4.14 -3.47
C ILE A 125 0.88 5.25 -3.40
N VAL A 126 0.75 6.01 -4.47
CA VAL A 126 -0.26 7.07 -4.61
C VAL A 126 -1.36 6.57 -5.52
N VAL A 127 -2.61 6.72 -5.10
CA VAL A 127 -3.79 6.23 -5.83
C VAL A 127 -4.71 7.38 -6.16
N GLU A 128 -4.93 7.60 -7.45
CA GLU A 128 -6.02 8.44 -7.97
C GLU A 128 -7.30 7.62 -7.94
N VAL A 129 -8.20 7.97 -7.03
CA VAL A 129 -9.44 7.21 -6.79
C VAL A 129 -10.49 7.61 -7.80
N THR A 130 -10.91 6.66 -8.63
CA THR A 130 -11.93 6.85 -9.67
C THR A 130 -13.33 6.43 -9.22
N ARG A 131 -13.40 5.59 -8.17
CA ARG A 131 -14.67 5.14 -7.61
C ARG A 131 -14.51 4.79 -6.13
N VAL A 132 -15.40 5.35 -5.32
CA VAL A 132 -15.56 5.02 -3.90
C VAL A 132 -16.89 4.32 -3.72
N SER A 133 -16.89 3.17 -3.06
CA SER A 133 -18.14 2.45 -2.76
C SER A 133 -18.09 1.76 -1.41
N ASP A 134 -19.24 1.62 -0.75
CA ASP A 134 -19.36 0.76 0.41
C ASP A 134 -20.29 -0.43 0.17
N SER A 135 -20.26 -1.37 1.09
CA SER A 135 -21.17 -2.51 1.17
C SER A 135 -21.37 -2.93 2.63
N CYS A 136 -22.42 -3.73 2.86
CA CYS A 136 -22.92 -4.06 4.21
C CYS A 136 -21.88 -4.73 5.14
N GLY A 137 -20.91 -5.46 4.60
CA GLY A 137 -19.87 -6.10 5.45
C GLY A 137 -20.38 -7.23 6.37
N TYR A 138 -21.58 -7.77 6.18
CA TYR A 138 -22.17 -8.78 7.07
C TYR A 138 -21.36 -10.07 7.18
N GLY A 139 -20.54 -10.38 6.19
CA GLY A 139 -19.63 -11.54 6.23
C GLY A 139 -18.29 -11.25 6.92
N VAL A 140 -18.03 -10.03 7.36
CA VAL A 140 -16.81 -9.68 8.10
C VAL A 140 -17.01 -10.04 9.57
N PRO A 141 -16.18 -10.91 10.16
CA PRO A 141 -16.34 -11.30 11.57
C PRO A 141 -15.97 -10.15 12.50
N LEU A 142 -16.51 -10.15 13.71
CA LEU A 142 -16.05 -9.28 14.79
C LEU A 142 -14.69 -9.76 15.30
N MET A 143 -13.71 -8.85 15.36
CA MET A 143 -12.35 -9.13 15.85
C MET A 143 -11.85 -7.92 16.62
N SER A 144 -11.38 -8.12 17.85
CA SER A 144 -10.79 -7.04 18.64
C SER A 144 -9.35 -6.78 18.23
N PHE A 145 -9.04 -5.53 17.91
CA PHE A 145 -7.67 -5.12 17.66
C PHE A 145 -6.86 -5.09 18.96
N ARG A 146 -5.76 -5.82 18.99
CA ARG A 146 -4.86 -5.84 20.14
C ARG A 146 -3.71 -4.86 19.95
N GLU A 147 -2.89 -5.08 18.93
CA GLU A 147 -1.70 -4.26 18.64
C GLU A 147 -1.17 -4.49 17.22
N HIS A 148 -0.37 -3.58 16.72
CA HIS A 148 0.44 -3.78 15.51
C HIS A 148 1.68 -4.61 15.82
N ARG A 149 2.10 -5.48 14.88
CA ARG A 149 3.31 -6.27 15.03
C ARG A 149 4.55 -5.40 14.76
N PRO A 150 5.54 -5.36 15.66
CA PRO A 150 6.80 -4.63 15.43
C PRO A 150 7.78 -5.41 14.54
N THR A 151 7.40 -6.59 14.06
CA THR A 151 8.31 -7.56 13.41
C THR A 151 8.99 -6.98 12.17
N MET A 152 8.26 -6.22 11.34
CA MET A 152 8.81 -5.62 10.11
C MET A 152 9.90 -4.60 10.43
N ASP A 153 9.65 -3.72 11.39
CA ASP A 153 10.61 -2.70 11.82
C ASP A 153 11.86 -3.32 12.41
N GLN A 154 11.67 -4.30 13.29
CA GLN A 154 12.78 -5.03 13.91
C GLN A 154 13.63 -5.79 12.87
N TRP A 155 12.98 -6.40 11.88
CA TRP A 155 13.66 -7.10 10.80
C TRP A 155 14.44 -6.14 9.92
N SER A 156 13.82 -5.02 9.49
CA SER A 156 14.45 -4.01 8.66
C SER A 156 15.62 -3.34 9.37
N THR A 157 15.46 -2.99 10.64
CA THR A 157 16.54 -2.41 11.47
C THR A 157 17.72 -3.36 11.59
N ARG A 158 17.48 -4.66 11.83
CA ARG A 158 18.56 -5.66 11.90
C ARG A 158 19.30 -5.85 10.59
N LYS A 159 18.60 -5.78 9.46
CA LYS A 159 19.23 -5.87 8.13
C LYS A 159 20.07 -4.63 7.83
N GLY A 160 19.67 -3.49 8.30
CA GLY A 160 20.27 -2.20 7.98
C GLY A 160 20.03 -1.77 6.52
N PRO A 161 20.40 -0.54 6.15
CA PRO A 161 20.14 0.01 4.83
C PRO A 161 20.76 -0.82 3.68
N GLU A 162 21.98 -1.29 3.85
CA GLU A 162 22.65 -2.12 2.83
C GLU A 162 22.00 -3.48 2.67
N GLY A 163 21.71 -4.19 3.77
CA GLY A 163 21.04 -5.48 3.71
C GLY A 163 19.62 -5.41 3.15
N ILE A 164 18.93 -4.28 3.33
CA ILE A 164 17.64 -4.03 2.67
C ILE A 164 17.81 -3.82 1.17
N ARG A 165 18.81 -3.04 0.73
CA ARG A 165 19.09 -2.86 -0.71
C ARG A 165 19.49 -4.18 -1.40
N GLU A 166 20.31 -5.00 -0.73
CA GLU A 166 20.64 -6.33 -1.24
C GLU A 166 19.40 -7.22 -1.36
N TYR A 167 18.53 -7.21 -0.35
CA TYR A 167 17.26 -7.94 -0.39
C TYR A 167 16.35 -7.48 -1.53
N TRP A 168 16.29 -6.19 -1.83
CA TRP A 168 15.53 -5.69 -3.00
C TRP A 168 16.11 -6.18 -4.32
N ARG A 169 17.46 -6.23 -4.46
CA ARG A 169 18.10 -6.80 -5.65
C ARG A 169 17.80 -8.28 -5.84
N GLU A 170 17.73 -9.02 -4.74
CA GLU A 170 17.48 -10.46 -4.77
C GLU A 170 16.00 -10.80 -4.98
N LYS A 171 15.08 -10.07 -4.34
CA LYS A 171 13.67 -10.46 -4.19
C LYS A 171 12.65 -9.51 -4.80
N ASN A 172 13.00 -8.27 -5.10
CA ASN A 172 12.02 -7.26 -5.47
C ASN A 172 12.21 -6.64 -6.86
N GLN A 173 13.07 -7.18 -7.70
CA GLN A 173 13.24 -6.68 -9.08
C GLN A 173 12.10 -7.10 -9.99
N THR A 174 11.49 -8.25 -9.74
CA THR A 174 10.37 -8.78 -10.53
C THR A 174 9.26 -9.32 -9.62
N SER A 175 8.04 -9.40 -10.17
CA SER A 175 6.93 -10.16 -9.58
C SER A 175 7.09 -11.67 -9.79
N ILE A 176 6.17 -12.45 -9.21
CA ILE A 176 6.11 -13.90 -9.44
C ILE A 176 5.86 -14.25 -10.91
N ASP A 177 5.24 -13.35 -11.67
CA ASP A 177 4.98 -13.50 -13.11
C ASP A 177 6.11 -12.85 -13.96
N ASN A 178 7.28 -12.57 -13.38
CA ASN A 178 8.44 -11.94 -14.00
C ASN A 178 8.20 -10.54 -14.57
N LEU A 179 7.16 -9.82 -14.13
CA LEU A 179 6.95 -8.43 -14.46
C LEU A 179 7.95 -7.56 -13.69
N ARG A 180 8.53 -6.57 -14.37
CA ARG A 180 9.49 -5.63 -13.78
C ARG A 180 8.87 -4.83 -12.63
N ALA A 181 9.49 -4.85 -11.44
CA ALA A 181 9.04 -4.14 -10.25
C ALA A 181 10.00 -3.00 -9.86
N LEU A 182 10.94 -3.20 -8.94
CA LEU A 182 11.88 -2.16 -8.56
C LEU A 182 12.97 -1.97 -9.61
N ASP A 183 13.21 -0.70 -9.97
CA ASP A 183 14.43 -0.31 -10.67
C ASP A 183 15.47 0.08 -9.64
N LEU A 184 16.45 -0.76 -9.45
CA LEU A 184 17.59 -0.44 -8.61
C LEU A 184 18.75 -0.05 -9.52
N PRO A 185 19.34 1.15 -9.35
CA PRO A 185 20.51 1.53 -10.10
C PRO A 185 21.63 0.51 -9.89
N SER A 186 22.25 0.10 -10.97
CA SER A 186 23.42 -0.76 -10.92
C SER A 186 24.58 0.05 -10.32
N GLY A 187 24.86 -0.15 -9.04
CA GLY A 187 26.16 0.19 -8.45
C GLY A 187 26.35 1.58 -7.81
N GLU A 188 25.35 2.47 -7.79
CA GLU A 188 25.47 3.75 -7.11
C GLU A 188 24.78 3.75 -5.73
N ALA A 189 25.47 4.29 -4.73
CA ALA A 189 24.93 4.46 -3.39
C ALA A 189 23.86 5.54 -3.41
N TYR A 190 22.64 5.23 -2.96
CA TYR A 190 21.74 6.25 -2.49
C TYR A 190 22.37 6.84 -1.21
N GLU A 191 22.81 8.07 -1.27
CA GLU A 191 23.13 8.83 -0.06
C GLU A 191 21.82 9.07 0.70
N ALA A 192 21.83 8.71 1.97
CA ALA A 192 20.70 8.76 2.88
C ALA A 192 20.43 10.20 3.37
#